data_b74a9303c3ef50b3ad6822f1856ec46a
#
_entry.id   b74a9303c3ef50b3ad6822f1856ec46a
#
_cell.length_a   1.000
_cell.length_b   1.000
_cell.length_c   1.000
_cell.angle_alpha   90.00
_cell.angle_beta   90.00
_cell.angle_gamma   90.00
#
_symmetry.space_group_name_H-M   'P 1'
#
loop_
_entity.id
_entity.type
_entity.pdbx_description
1 polymer ?
#
loop_
_entity_poly.entity_id
_entity_poly.type
_entity_poly.pdbx_seq_one_letter_code
_entity_poly.pdbx_strand_id
1 'polypeptide(L)'
;NSLNIYTIEDLLTYFPRDYEDRSKTKNIADLINGEEVTIQATVVSEVTINRIRKNMTIIKATVEDNTGRCTITWFNQTYIKQHIKRGETYKFFGKAINEFNHFEMRSPVFDKVDTSKNTGKIMPIYPTTYKLSQTAIRQAVENALNMVNGKLSETLPDYLLNEYNLLDLQNSLNQIHFPIDMEHRIQARKRLVFEELLTMLLALLELKGNSEKNKGITFDKNAKMSDVINSLPFKLTKAQLRVLEEIDADMESEKPMNRLLQGDVGSGKTVVSIISAYKAVKSGYQVAIMAPTAI
;
A
#
# COMPACT_ATOMS: atom_id res chain seq x y z
N ASN A 1 22.51 0.12 5.43
CA ASN A 1 22.30 -1.10 4.62
C ASN A 1 21.21 -2.04 5.16
N SER A 2 20.56 -1.71 6.29
CA SER A 2 19.45 -2.52 6.83
C SER A 2 18.12 -2.36 6.08
N LEU A 3 18.00 -1.39 5.17
CA LEU A 3 16.82 -1.14 4.33
C LEU A 3 17.01 -1.59 2.87
N ASN A 4 18.18 -2.15 2.51
CA ASN A 4 18.55 -2.54 1.15
C ASN A 4 18.43 -1.40 0.10
N ILE A 5 18.63 -0.16 0.52
CA ILE A 5 18.63 1.02 -0.34
C ILE A 5 20.09 1.35 -0.70
N TYR A 6 20.46 1.25 -1.96
CA TYR A 6 21.82 1.48 -2.48
C TYR A 6 21.84 2.53 -3.60
N THR A 7 20.75 2.71 -4.31
CA THR A 7 20.61 3.61 -5.47
C THR A 7 19.54 4.67 -5.24
N ILE A 8 19.48 5.66 -6.12
CA ILE A 8 18.38 6.65 -6.16
C ILE A 8 17.07 5.95 -6.50
N GLU A 9 17.09 4.98 -7.40
CA GLU A 9 15.92 4.19 -7.79
C GLU A 9 15.36 3.41 -6.60
N ASP A 10 16.21 2.70 -5.82
CA ASP A 10 15.78 2.02 -4.60
C ASP A 10 15.12 2.98 -3.61
N LEU A 11 15.64 4.21 -3.51
CA LEU A 11 15.08 5.21 -2.61
C LEU A 11 13.75 5.75 -3.10
N LEU A 12 13.58 5.97 -4.40
CA LEU A 12 12.34 6.45 -5.01
C LEU A 12 11.25 5.37 -5.09
N THR A 13 11.63 4.10 -5.05
CA THR A 13 10.70 2.97 -4.94
C THR A 13 10.47 2.52 -3.49
N TYR A 14 11.15 3.15 -2.53
CA TYR A 14 10.91 2.93 -1.10
C TYR A 14 9.72 3.73 -0.62
N PHE A 15 8.51 3.22 -0.90
CA PHE A 15 7.27 3.95 -0.66
C PHE A 15 6.92 4.09 0.83
N PRO A 16 6.23 5.19 1.20
CA PRO A 16 5.68 5.36 2.54
C PRO A 16 4.71 4.21 2.88
N ARG A 17 4.77 3.73 4.12
CA ARG A 17 3.79 2.76 4.64
C ARG A 17 2.46 3.39 5.03
N ASP A 18 2.49 4.69 5.40
CA ASP A 18 1.34 5.44 5.89
C ASP A 18 1.56 6.94 5.72
N TYR A 19 0.54 7.75 6.00
CA TYR A 19 0.59 9.21 5.90
C TYR A 19 -0.13 9.85 7.08
N GLU A 20 0.44 10.93 7.60
CA GLU A 20 -0.19 11.82 8.56
C GLU A 20 -0.73 13.06 7.84
N ASP A 21 -2.05 13.23 7.85
CA ASP A 21 -2.69 14.44 7.30
C ASP A 21 -2.57 15.58 8.31
N ARG A 22 -1.53 16.39 8.16
CA ARG A 22 -1.28 17.59 8.98
C ARG A 22 -1.78 18.86 8.32
N SER A 23 -2.51 18.75 7.19
CA SER A 23 -3.04 19.90 6.43
C SER A 23 -4.27 20.53 7.08
N LYS A 24 -5.06 19.70 7.79
CA LYS A 24 -6.30 20.13 8.42
C LYS A 24 -6.02 20.94 9.67
N THR A 25 -6.29 22.23 9.61
CA THR A 25 -6.20 23.14 10.76
C THR A 25 -7.59 23.36 11.35
N LYS A 26 -7.72 23.21 12.67
CA LYS A 26 -8.94 23.49 13.44
C LYS A 26 -8.70 24.60 14.46
N ASN A 27 -9.78 25.27 14.84
CA ASN A 27 -9.75 26.15 15.99
C ASN A 27 -9.73 25.36 17.30
N ILE A 28 -9.21 25.94 18.36
CA ILE A 28 -9.11 25.30 19.67
C ILE A 28 -10.48 24.90 20.23
N ALA A 29 -11.53 25.72 20.00
CA ALA A 29 -12.89 25.40 20.43
C ALA A 29 -13.51 24.18 19.73
N ASP A 30 -13.04 23.86 18.52
CA ASP A 30 -13.57 22.77 17.68
C ASP A 30 -12.81 21.44 17.89
N LEU A 31 -11.86 21.39 18.85
CA LEU A 31 -11.07 20.21 19.12
C LEU A 31 -11.94 19.08 19.71
N ILE A 32 -11.65 17.86 19.27
CA ILE A 32 -12.30 16.64 19.76
C ILE A 32 -11.27 15.84 20.54
N ASN A 33 -11.69 15.30 21.70
CA ASN A 33 -10.80 14.50 22.54
C ASN A 33 -10.28 13.25 21.79
N GLY A 34 -8.96 13.12 21.72
CA GLY A 34 -8.28 11.98 21.11
C GLY A 34 -7.98 12.11 19.62
N GLU A 35 -8.40 13.21 18.94
CA GLU A 35 -8.08 13.42 17.53
C GLU A 35 -6.65 13.93 17.33
N GLU A 36 -6.06 13.59 16.18
CA GLU A 36 -4.80 14.15 15.68
C GLU A 36 -5.12 15.29 14.72
N VAL A 37 -4.64 16.49 15.05
CA VAL A 37 -5.07 17.71 14.35
C VAL A 37 -3.97 18.78 14.42
N THR A 38 -3.94 19.68 13.43
CA THR A 38 -3.15 20.90 13.47
C THR A 38 -3.98 22.03 14.05
N ILE A 39 -3.41 22.76 15.02
CA ILE A 39 -3.91 24.07 15.44
C ILE A 39 -2.93 25.16 15.06
N GLN A 40 -3.42 26.34 14.74
CA GLN A 40 -2.59 27.54 14.60
C GLN A 40 -2.91 28.48 15.75
N ALA A 41 -1.90 28.71 16.61
CA ALA A 41 -2.12 29.46 17.85
C ALA A 41 -0.90 30.29 18.25
N THR A 42 -1.14 31.38 18.98
CA THR A 42 -0.12 32.28 19.51
C THR A 42 0.28 31.85 20.92
N VAL A 43 1.56 31.85 21.22
CA VAL A 43 2.09 31.53 22.55
C VAL A 43 1.85 32.70 23.48
N VAL A 44 1.01 32.55 24.50
CA VAL A 44 0.62 33.64 25.43
C VAL A 44 1.33 33.54 26.78
N SER A 45 1.86 32.39 27.16
CA SER A 45 2.64 32.23 28.40
C SER A 45 4.13 32.20 28.15
N GLU A 46 4.93 32.41 29.20
CA GLU A 46 6.33 32.01 29.19
C GLU A 46 6.47 30.49 29.11
N VAL A 47 7.52 30.02 28.41
CA VAL A 47 7.84 28.61 28.34
C VAL A 47 8.49 28.17 29.65
N THR A 48 7.75 27.41 30.45
CA THR A 48 8.21 26.91 31.75
C THR A 48 8.92 25.57 31.61
N ILE A 49 9.96 25.35 32.41
CA ILE A 49 10.69 24.08 32.49
C ILE A 49 10.64 23.59 33.94
N ASN A 50 9.96 22.47 34.15
CA ASN A 50 9.79 21.85 35.46
C ASN A 50 10.49 20.48 35.48
N ARG A 51 11.47 20.32 36.36
CA ARG A 51 12.18 19.06 36.58
C ARG A 51 11.46 18.25 37.66
N ILE A 52 10.74 17.19 37.26
CA ILE A 52 9.91 16.39 38.18
C ILE A 52 10.72 15.27 38.84
N ARG A 53 11.61 14.62 38.10
CA ARG A 53 12.50 13.54 38.57
C ARG A 53 13.84 13.61 37.84
N LYS A 54 14.83 12.80 38.29
CA LYS A 54 16.20 12.79 37.75
C LYS A 54 16.29 12.68 36.22
N ASN A 55 15.29 11.99 35.57
CA ASN A 55 15.23 11.78 34.12
C ASN A 55 13.93 12.28 33.48
N MET A 56 13.15 13.14 34.15
CA MET A 56 11.87 13.64 33.64
C MET A 56 11.77 15.15 33.80
N THR A 57 11.87 15.82 32.68
CA THR A 57 11.69 17.28 32.56
C THR A 57 10.44 17.54 31.72
N ILE A 58 9.53 18.36 32.24
CA ILE A 58 8.32 18.79 31.55
C ILE A 58 8.48 20.25 31.14
N ILE A 59 8.23 20.53 29.89
CA ILE A 59 8.19 21.88 29.30
C ILE A 59 6.74 22.18 28.98
N LYS A 60 6.23 23.32 29.45
CA LYS A 60 4.85 23.75 29.20
C LYS A 60 4.79 25.16 28.66
N ALA A 61 3.86 25.38 27.73
CA ALA A 61 3.44 26.68 27.24
C ALA A 61 1.92 26.69 27.06
N THR A 62 1.30 27.84 27.26
CA THR A 62 -0.11 28.06 26.91
C THR A 62 -0.16 28.80 25.58
N VAL A 63 -0.99 28.31 24.68
CA VAL A 63 -1.25 28.92 23.38
C VAL A 63 -2.73 29.27 23.27
N GLU A 64 -3.04 30.30 22.51
CA GLU A 64 -4.43 30.72 22.24
C GLU A 64 -4.63 31.06 20.78
N ASP A 65 -5.84 30.86 20.32
CA ASP A 65 -6.40 31.42 19.09
C ASP A 65 -7.61 32.30 19.43
N ASN A 66 -8.36 32.76 18.43
CA ASN A 66 -9.55 33.59 18.62
C ASN A 66 -10.72 32.87 19.32
N THR A 67 -10.62 31.54 19.56
CA THR A 67 -11.71 30.70 20.03
C THR A 67 -11.45 30.09 21.42
N GLY A 68 -10.19 29.94 21.83
CA GLY A 68 -9.87 29.30 23.09
C GLY A 68 -8.40 29.22 23.42
N ARG A 69 -8.09 28.49 24.49
CA ARG A 69 -6.73 28.24 24.98
C ARG A 69 -6.43 26.73 25.02
N CYS A 70 -5.20 26.37 24.70
CA CYS A 70 -4.69 25.02 24.78
C CYS A 70 -3.33 25.01 25.52
N THR A 71 -3.08 23.98 26.30
CA THR A 71 -1.77 23.76 26.91
C THR A 71 -0.96 22.84 26.02
N ILE A 72 0.27 23.24 25.74
CA ILE A 72 1.24 22.40 25.01
C ILE A 72 2.28 21.92 26.01
N THR A 73 2.49 20.60 26.02
CA THR A 73 3.41 19.93 26.95
C THR A 73 4.43 19.10 26.18
N TRP A 74 5.73 19.27 26.42
CA TRP A 74 6.80 18.44 25.90
C TRP A 74 7.56 17.74 27.03
N PHE A 75 8.03 16.53 26.75
CA PHE A 75 8.78 15.72 27.72
C PHE A 75 10.23 15.58 27.28
N ASN A 76 11.16 15.89 28.17
CA ASN A 76 12.62 15.79 27.99
C ASN A 76 13.19 16.55 26.77
N GLN A 77 12.50 17.58 26.27
CA GLN A 77 12.87 18.36 25.09
C GLN A 77 13.22 19.81 25.48
N THR A 78 14.23 20.01 26.32
CA THR A 78 14.60 21.34 26.86
C THR A 78 14.97 22.36 25.78
N TYR A 79 15.39 21.91 24.59
CA TYR A 79 15.71 22.76 23.43
C TYR A 79 14.49 23.56 22.93
N ILE A 80 13.27 23.13 23.22
CA ILE A 80 12.00 23.79 22.84
C ILE A 80 11.97 25.24 23.29
N LYS A 81 12.49 25.54 24.51
CA LYS A 81 12.54 26.91 25.05
C LYS A 81 13.29 27.89 24.15
N GLN A 82 14.25 27.42 23.35
CA GLN A 82 15.01 28.27 22.43
C GLN A 82 14.25 28.56 21.14
N HIS A 83 13.30 27.65 20.75
CA HIS A 83 12.58 27.72 19.49
C HIS A 83 11.20 28.34 19.59
N ILE A 84 10.54 28.21 20.74
CA ILE A 84 9.20 28.77 20.98
C ILE A 84 9.32 30.04 21.82
N LYS A 85 8.76 31.13 21.32
CA LYS A 85 8.78 32.44 21.96
C LYS A 85 7.37 32.95 22.23
N ARG A 86 7.17 33.59 23.37
CA ARG A 86 5.95 34.29 23.72
C ARG A 86 5.65 35.39 22.69
N GLY A 87 4.38 35.51 22.28
CA GLY A 87 3.91 36.48 21.30
C GLY A 87 4.06 36.04 19.84
N GLU A 88 4.77 34.93 19.57
CA GLU A 88 4.87 34.36 18.22
C GLU A 88 3.77 33.31 17.97
N THR A 89 3.33 33.22 16.70
CA THR A 89 2.31 32.26 16.26
C THR A 89 2.99 31.06 15.60
N TYR A 90 2.52 29.86 15.96
CA TYR A 90 3.01 28.59 15.45
C TYR A 90 1.84 27.70 15.01
N LYS A 91 2.14 26.74 14.13
CA LYS A 91 1.28 25.59 13.88
C LYS A 91 1.76 24.42 14.74
N PHE A 92 0.86 23.79 15.47
CA PHE A 92 1.12 22.63 16.32
C PHE A 92 0.30 21.47 15.81
N PHE A 93 0.94 20.35 15.45
CA PHE A 93 0.27 19.11 15.09
C PHE A 93 0.48 18.07 16.17
N GLY A 94 -0.59 17.47 16.65
CA GLY A 94 -0.53 16.42 17.64
C GLY A 94 -1.92 16.00 18.09
N LYS A 95 -1.94 15.07 19.04
CA LYS A 95 -3.17 14.54 19.61
C LYS A 95 -3.74 15.53 20.63
N ALA A 96 -4.99 15.96 20.42
CA ALA A 96 -5.74 16.79 21.36
C ALA A 96 -6.31 15.91 22.48
N ILE A 97 -6.01 16.22 23.73
CA ILE A 97 -6.49 15.53 24.92
C ILE A 97 -7.30 16.50 25.76
N ASN A 98 -8.52 16.16 26.09
CA ASN A 98 -9.36 16.95 26.97
C ASN A 98 -9.26 16.43 28.40
N GLU A 99 -8.70 17.24 29.30
CA GLU A 99 -8.65 16.96 30.73
C GLU A 99 -9.34 18.11 31.50
N PHE A 100 -10.40 17.81 32.22
CA PHE A 100 -11.17 18.78 33.03
C PHE A 100 -11.63 20.04 32.24
N ASN A 101 -12.20 19.82 31.06
CA ASN A 101 -12.64 20.91 30.17
C ASN A 101 -11.51 21.81 29.64
N HIS A 102 -10.29 21.32 29.64
CA HIS A 102 -9.14 22.02 29.12
C HIS A 102 -8.38 21.11 28.12
N PHE A 103 -8.09 21.64 26.93
CA PHE A 103 -7.33 20.88 25.92
C PHE A 103 -5.83 20.98 26.19
N GLU A 104 -5.17 19.86 26.10
CA GLU A 104 -3.72 19.69 26.13
C GLU A 104 -3.25 18.95 24.87
N MET A 105 -2.14 19.38 24.29
CA MET A 105 -1.40 18.61 23.29
C MET A 105 -0.05 18.16 23.87
N ARG A 106 0.24 16.85 23.75
CA ARG A 106 1.48 16.26 24.30
C ARG A 106 2.49 15.99 23.19
N SER A 107 3.67 16.59 23.34
CA SER A 107 4.80 16.51 22.40
C SER A 107 4.41 16.76 20.93
N PRO A 108 3.61 17.81 20.62
CA PRO A 108 3.26 18.10 19.25
C PRO A 108 4.48 18.46 18.43
N VAL A 109 4.42 18.14 17.14
CA VAL A 109 5.31 18.72 16.14
C VAL A 109 4.87 20.16 15.90
N PHE A 110 5.83 21.06 15.71
CA PHE A 110 5.50 22.47 15.47
C PHE A 110 6.40 23.10 14.41
N ASP A 111 5.87 24.12 13.74
CA ASP A 111 6.59 25.00 12.82
C ASP A 111 6.14 26.44 13.03
N LYS A 112 6.98 27.42 12.65
CA LYS A 112 6.52 28.80 12.44
C LYS A 112 5.59 28.84 11.24
N VAL A 113 4.58 29.72 11.28
CA VAL A 113 3.56 29.82 10.22
C VAL A 113 4.19 29.99 8.83
N ASP A 114 5.24 30.79 8.72
CA ASP A 114 5.91 31.11 7.46
C ASP A 114 6.84 30.01 6.94
N THR A 115 7.21 29.02 7.76
CA THR A 115 8.20 28.01 7.38
C THR A 115 7.66 26.59 7.28
N SER A 116 6.40 26.34 7.55
CA SER A 116 5.60 25.09 7.52
C SER A 116 6.29 23.87 6.84
N LYS A 117 7.43 23.40 7.41
CA LYS A 117 8.16 22.25 6.88
C LYS A 117 7.52 20.93 7.26
N ASN A 118 6.99 20.85 8.48
CA ASN A 118 6.48 19.62 9.08
C ASN A 118 4.99 19.67 9.40
N THR A 119 4.33 20.81 9.22
CA THR A 119 2.90 21.03 9.49
C THR A 119 2.21 21.63 8.27
N GLY A 120 0.87 21.57 8.21
CA GLY A 120 0.09 22.15 7.12
C GLY A 120 0.14 21.39 5.80
N LYS A 121 0.61 20.15 5.78
CA LYS A 121 0.68 19.28 4.61
C LYS A 121 0.55 17.80 5.01
N ILE A 122 0.35 16.92 4.04
CA ILE A 122 0.35 15.48 4.25
C ILE A 122 1.80 15.00 4.34
N MET A 123 2.15 14.35 5.45
CA MET A 123 3.49 13.89 5.74
C MET A 123 3.61 12.38 5.57
N PRO A 124 4.53 11.89 4.71
CA PRO A 124 4.76 10.47 4.55
C PRO A 124 5.41 9.84 5.80
N ILE A 125 5.00 8.62 6.14
CA ILE A 125 5.59 7.80 7.19
C ILE A 125 6.29 6.61 6.52
N TYR A 126 7.61 6.56 6.62
CA TYR A 126 8.40 5.46 6.07
C TYR A 126 8.65 4.38 7.12
N PRO A 127 8.81 3.11 6.71
CA PRO A 127 9.42 2.12 7.58
C PRO A 127 10.84 2.59 7.97
N THR A 128 11.20 2.48 9.25
CA THR A 128 12.51 2.93 9.75
C THR A 128 13.21 1.82 10.51
N THR A 129 14.52 1.96 10.64
CA THR A 129 15.36 1.11 11.47
C THR A 129 15.98 1.92 12.61
N TYR A 130 16.62 1.24 13.54
CA TYR A 130 17.32 1.89 14.66
C TYR A 130 18.30 2.95 14.16
N LYS A 131 18.23 4.14 14.73
CA LYS A 131 19.03 5.35 14.41
C LYS A 131 18.68 6.08 13.10
N LEU A 132 17.67 5.65 12.33
CA LEU A 132 17.25 6.38 11.13
C LEU A 132 15.94 7.11 11.41
N SER A 133 15.96 8.44 11.40
CA SER A 133 14.77 9.26 11.66
C SER A 133 13.92 9.46 10.42
N GLN A 134 12.60 9.66 10.63
CA GLN A 134 11.66 10.05 9.57
C GLN A 134 12.12 11.29 8.80
N THR A 135 12.67 12.28 9.51
CA THR A 135 13.19 13.51 8.91
C THR A 135 14.34 13.23 7.94
N ALA A 136 15.26 12.33 8.32
CA ALA A 136 16.40 11.99 7.47
C ALA A 136 15.96 11.27 6.19
N ILE A 137 14.99 10.33 6.27
CA ILE A 137 14.46 9.65 5.08
C ILE A 137 13.72 10.65 4.19
N ARG A 138 12.82 11.47 4.74
CA ARG A 138 12.09 12.48 3.98
C ARG A 138 13.03 13.42 3.23
N GLN A 139 14.08 13.91 3.88
CA GLN A 139 15.06 14.77 3.24
C GLN A 139 15.83 14.06 2.14
N ALA A 140 16.19 12.80 2.33
CA ALA A 140 16.88 12.00 1.31
C ALA A 140 15.99 11.79 0.09
N VAL A 141 14.71 11.45 0.28
CA VAL A 141 13.72 11.28 -0.80
C VAL A 141 13.46 12.59 -1.53
N GLU A 142 13.30 13.70 -0.82
CA GLU A 142 13.12 15.03 -1.42
C GLU A 142 14.31 15.41 -2.30
N ASN A 143 15.54 15.19 -1.80
CA ASN A 143 16.76 15.41 -2.57
C ASN A 143 16.82 14.52 -3.81
N ALA A 144 16.45 13.22 -3.69
CA ALA A 144 16.42 12.29 -4.81
C ALA A 144 15.41 12.71 -5.88
N LEU A 145 14.18 13.09 -5.49
CA LEU A 145 13.17 13.62 -6.42
C LEU A 145 13.66 14.87 -7.17
N ASN A 146 14.32 15.79 -6.47
CA ASN A 146 14.90 16.98 -7.08
C ASN A 146 16.03 16.64 -8.08
N MET A 147 16.86 15.64 -7.79
CA MET A 147 17.94 15.19 -8.68
C MET A 147 17.44 14.58 -10.00
N VAL A 148 16.30 13.89 -9.96
CA VAL A 148 15.71 13.22 -11.12
C VAL A 148 14.63 14.05 -11.82
N ASN A 149 14.29 15.22 -11.29
CA ASN A 149 13.24 16.08 -11.84
C ASN A 149 13.52 16.44 -13.31
N GLY A 150 12.56 16.13 -14.19
CA GLY A 150 12.67 16.32 -15.64
C GLY A 150 13.66 15.38 -16.35
N LYS A 151 14.18 14.36 -15.66
CA LYS A 151 15.14 13.38 -16.24
C LYS A 151 14.56 11.97 -16.34
N LEU A 152 13.40 11.71 -15.71
CA LEU A 152 12.75 10.42 -15.78
C LEU A 152 12.07 10.23 -17.14
N SER A 153 12.35 9.12 -17.78
CA SER A 153 11.62 8.70 -18.98
C SER A 153 10.33 7.98 -18.58
N GLU A 154 9.22 8.31 -19.24
CA GLU A 154 7.97 7.58 -19.03
C GLU A 154 8.11 6.12 -19.49
N THR A 155 7.63 5.21 -18.69
CA THR A 155 7.72 3.77 -18.92
C THR A 155 6.49 3.19 -19.59
N LEU A 156 5.31 3.85 -19.42
CA LEU A 156 4.08 3.43 -20.07
C LEU A 156 3.84 4.21 -21.37
N PRO A 157 3.32 3.55 -22.40
CA PRO A 157 2.89 4.24 -23.61
C PRO A 157 1.75 5.24 -23.34
N ASP A 158 1.74 6.36 -24.08
CA ASP A 158 0.74 7.45 -23.92
C ASP A 158 -0.70 6.96 -24.02
N TYR A 159 -0.98 5.96 -24.88
CA TYR A 159 -2.34 5.45 -25.01
C TYR A 159 -2.85 4.78 -23.72
N LEU A 160 -1.98 4.12 -22.93
CA LEU A 160 -2.35 3.53 -21.64
C LEU A 160 -2.58 4.62 -20.59
N LEU A 161 -1.74 5.65 -20.56
CA LEU A 161 -1.92 6.79 -19.67
C LEU A 161 -3.30 7.44 -19.89
N ASN A 162 -3.66 7.67 -21.15
CA ASN A 162 -4.93 8.29 -21.52
C ASN A 162 -6.14 7.38 -21.28
N GLU A 163 -6.09 6.11 -21.70
CA GLU A 163 -7.21 5.17 -21.58
C GLU A 163 -7.59 4.90 -20.14
N TYR A 164 -6.59 4.73 -19.25
CA TYR A 164 -6.82 4.41 -17.84
C TYR A 164 -6.79 5.64 -16.93
N ASN A 165 -6.64 6.84 -17.49
CA ASN A 165 -6.51 8.10 -16.76
C ASN A 165 -5.47 7.96 -15.63
N LEU A 166 -4.22 7.73 -16.03
CA LEU A 166 -3.07 7.56 -15.13
C LEU A 166 -2.20 8.82 -15.15
N LEU A 167 -1.61 9.14 -14.00
CA LEU A 167 -0.57 10.15 -13.92
C LEU A 167 0.69 9.66 -14.63
N ASP A 168 1.53 10.58 -15.13
CA ASP A 168 2.88 10.25 -15.58
C ASP A 168 3.77 9.81 -14.40
N LEU A 169 4.91 9.18 -14.73
CA LEU A 169 5.82 8.62 -13.74
C LEU A 169 6.37 9.68 -12.78
N GLN A 170 6.80 10.84 -13.28
CA GLN A 170 7.38 11.91 -12.48
C GLN A 170 6.37 12.45 -11.44
N ASN A 171 5.15 12.77 -11.88
CA ASN A 171 4.09 13.23 -11.00
C ASN A 171 3.67 12.14 -10.02
N SER A 172 3.61 10.87 -10.45
CA SER A 172 3.27 9.76 -9.58
C SER A 172 4.28 9.59 -8.45
N LEU A 173 5.59 9.66 -8.74
CA LEU A 173 6.62 9.60 -7.71
C LEU A 173 6.56 10.81 -6.76
N ASN A 174 6.33 12.00 -7.27
CA ASN A 174 6.17 13.18 -6.43
C ASN A 174 4.97 13.04 -5.49
N GLN A 175 3.81 12.61 -6.02
CA GLN A 175 2.56 12.53 -5.25
C GLN A 175 2.47 11.31 -4.33
N ILE A 176 3.20 10.22 -4.60
CA ILE A 176 3.28 9.11 -3.65
C ILE A 176 4.17 9.44 -2.46
N HIS A 177 5.21 10.24 -2.62
CA HIS A 177 6.11 10.63 -1.54
C HIS A 177 5.63 11.88 -0.79
N PHE A 178 5.20 12.91 -1.52
CA PHE A 178 4.76 14.20 -0.95
C PHE A 178 3.46 14.65 -1.61
N PRO A 179 2.33 14.01 -1.27
CA PRO A 179 1.06 14.33 -1.90
C PRO A 179 0.57 15.72 -1.51
N ILE A 180 0.00 16.42 -2.49
CA ILE A 180 -0.68 17.71 -2.27
C ILE A 180 -1.94 17.48 -1.43
N ASP A 181 -2.68 16.41 -1.75
CA ASP A 181 -3.87 15.96 -1.04
C ASP A 181 -4.02 14.43 -1.16
N MET A 182 -5.04 13.87 -0.50
CA MET A 182 -5.27 12.42 -0.49
C MET A 182 -5.75 11.88 -1.84
N GLU A 183 -6.37 12.70 -2.68
CA GLU A 183 -6.80 12.29 -4.02
C GLU A 183 -5.59 12.11 -4.95
N HIS A 184 -4.67 13.06 -4.98
CA HIS A 184 -3.41 12.94 -5.74
C HIS A 184 -2.59 11.72 -5.29
N ARG A 185 -2.55 11.43 -3.99
CA ARG A 185 -1.92 10.20 -3.48
C ARG A 185 -2.57 8.93 -4.05
N ILE A 186 -3.93 8.90 -4.11
CA ILE A 186 -4.66 7.76 -4.65
C ILE A 186 -4.35 7.58 -6.16
N GLN A 187 -4.32 8.67 -6.92
CA GLN A 187 -3.99 8.62 -8.34
C GLN A 187 -2.54 8.17 -8.57
N ALA A 188 -1.60 8.67 -7.79
CA ALA A 188 -0.21 8.22 -7.84
C ALA A 188 -0.08 6.72 -7.56
N ARG A 189 -0.74 6.24 -6.50
CA ARG A 189 -0.76 4.81 -6.17
C ARG A 189 -1.39 3.97 -7.29
N LYS A 190 -2.50 4.45 -7.88
CA LYS A 190 -3.15 3.78 -9.02
C LYS A 190 -2.15 3.57 -10.17
N ARG A 191 -1.39 4.60 -10.54
CA ARG A 191 -0.38 4.53 -11.61
C ARG A 191 0.72 3.52 -11.30
N LEU A 192 1.30 3.57 -10.10
CA LEU A 192 2.41 2.70 -9.72
C LEU A 192 1.99 1.23 -9.61
N VAL A 193 0.82 0.97 -9.01
CA VAL A 193 0.25 -0.39 -8.94
C VAL A 193 -0.11 -0.92 -10.32
N PHE A 194 -0.66 -0.08 -11.21
CA PHE A 194 -0.96 -0.48 -12.58
C PHE A 194 0.30 -0.98 -13.31
N GLU A 195 1.40 -0.24 -13.23
CA GLU A 195 2.65 -0.63 -13.87
C GLU A 195 3.24 -1.92 -13.29
N GLU A 196 3.25 -2.06 -11.97
CA GLU A 196 3.73 -3.28 -11.30
C GLU A 196 2.95 -4.51 -11.73
N LEU A 197 1.61 -4.42 -11.73
CA LEU A 197 0.75 -5.53 -12.15
C LEU A 197 0.84 -5.81 -13.65
N LEU A 198 0.95 -4.78 -14.48
CA LEU A 198 1.13 -4.93 -15.94
C LEU A 198 2.44 -5.66 -16.23
N THR A 199 3.54 -5.24 -15.62
CA THR A 199 4.85 -5.88 -15.79
C THR A 199 4.81 -7.35 -15.39
N MET A 200 4.19 -7.66 -14.25
CA MET A 200 4.01 -9.04 -13.79
C MET A 200 3.16 -9.87 -14.77
N LEU A 201 2.05 -9.30 -15.26
CA LEU A 201 1.19 -9.98 -16.24
C LEU A 201 1.91 -10.24 -17.56
N LEU A 202 2.66 -9.26 -18.08
CA LEU A 202 3.43 -9.42 -19.31
C LEU A 202 4.48 -10.52 -19.16
N ALA A 203 5.20 -10.58 -18.05
CA ALA A 203 6.14 -11.65 -17.76
C ALA A 203 5.47 -13.04 -17.71
N LEU A 204 4.30 -13.14 -17.07
CA LEU A 204 3.52 -14.39 -17.04
C LEU A 204 3.02 -14.80 -18.44
N LEU A 205 2.56 -13.84 -19.25
CA LEU A 205 2.12 -14.10 -20.63
C LEU A 205 3.28 -14.55 -21.51
N GLU A 206 4.46 -13.98 -21.35
CA GLU A 206 5.67 -14.41 -22.07
C GLU A 206 6.07 -15.84 -21.72
N LEU A 207 6.08 -16.17 -20.42
CA LEU A 207 6.34 -17.53 -19.94
C LEU A 207 5.30 -18.52 -20.48
N LYS A 208 4.02 -18.16 -20.48
CA LYS A 208 2.94 -18.97 -21.04
C LYS A 208 3.11 -19.15 -22.54
N GLY A 209 3.37 -18.08 -23.29
CA GLY A 209 3.60 -18.14 -24.74
C GLY A 209 4.78 -19.02 -25.13
N ASN A 210 5.84 -19.04 -24.34
CA ASN A 210 6.97 -19.95 -24.53
C ASN A 210 6.60 -21.43 -24.24
N SER A 211 5.73 -21.67 -23.25
CA SER A 211 5.22 -23.02 -22.95
C SER A 211 4.27 -23.51 -24.07
N GLU A 212 3.45 -22.65 -24.65
CA GLU A 212 2.54 -22.99 -25.74
C GLU A 212 3.22 -23.33 -27.08
N LYS A 213 4.50 -22.97 -27.25
CA LYS A 213 5.33 -23.37 -28.42
C LYS A 213 5.70 -24.85 -28.37
N ASN A 214 5.64 -25.48 -27.22
CA ASN A 214 5.86 -26.92 -27.08
C ASN A 214 4.60 -27.67 -27.54
N LYS A 215 4.76 -28.73 -28.34
CA LYS A 215 3.64 -29.61 -28.68
C LYS A 215 3.24 -30.40 -27.44
N GLY A 216 1.95 -30.36 -27.11
CA GLY A 216 1.33 -31.18 -26.09
C GLY A 216 0.96 -32.58 -26.60
N ILE A 217 0.46 -33.39 -25.70
CA ILE A 217 -0.16 -34.68 -26.05
C ILE A 217 -1.58 -34.39 -26.51
N THR A 218 -1.92 -34.77 -27.74
CA THR A 218 -3.29 -34.73 -28.24
C THR A 218 -3.96 -36.04 -27.90
N PHE A 219 -4.98 -36.00 -27.06
CA PHE A 219 -5.73 -37.19 -26.64
C PHE A 219 -6.79 -37.59 -27.69
N ASP A 220 -7.11 -38.87 -27.69
CA ASP A 220 -8.04 -39.44 -28.67
C ASP A 220 -9.47 -38.87 -28.50
N LYS A 221 -10.01 -38.30 -29.59
CA LYS A 221 -11.41 -37.79 -29.64
C LYS A 221 -12.45 -38.84 -29.42
N ASN A 222 -12.12 -40.12 -29.64
CA ASN A 222 -13.03 -41.23 -29.41
C ASN A 222 -13.04 -41.67 -27.94
N ALA A 223 -12.09 -41.28 -27.13
CA ALA A 223 -12.06 -41.53 -25.69
C ALA A 223 -13.04 -40.59 -24.98
N LYS A 224 -14.32 -40.94 -24.96
CA LYS A 224 -15.38 -40.06 -24.42
C LYS A 224 -15.39 -40.05 -22.90
N MET A 225 -15.43 -38.88 -22.32
CA MET A 225 -15.65 -38.70 -20.87
C MET A 225 -17.03 -39.13 -20.42
N SER A 226 -18.01 -39.12 -21.33
CA SER A 226 -19.39 -39.58 -21.08
C SER A 226 -19.46 -41.01 -20.55
N ASP A 227 -18.53 -41.89 -20.93
CA ASP A 227 -18.54 -43.30 -20.53
C ASP A 227 -18.38 -43.43 -19.00
N VAL A 228 -17.49 -42.66 -18.40
CA VAL A 228 -17.29 -42.65 -16.94
C VAL A 228 -18.36 -41.78 -16.25
N ILE A 229 -18.79 -40.66 -16.86
CA ILE A 229 -19.82 -39.80 -16.29
C ILE A 229 -21.12 -40.60 -16.08
N ASN A 230 -21.53 -41.40 -17.04
CA ASN A 230 -22.72 -42.23 -16.97
C ASN A 230 -22.64 -43.36 -15.93
N SER A 231 -21.43 -43.77 -15.52
CA SER A 231 -21.23 -44.81 -14.50
C SER A 231 -21.19 -44.25 -13.05
N LEU A 232 -21.22 -42.93 -12.88
CA LEU A 232 -21.19 -42.32 -11.56
C LEU A 232 -22.52 -42.56 -10.81
N PRO A 233 -22.48 -42.81 -9.48
CA PRO A 233 -23.68 -43.01 -8.66
C PRO A 233 -24.45 -41.70 -8.38
N PHE A 234 -24.01 -40.58 -8.94
CA PHE A 234 -24.62 -39.25 -8.78
C PHE A 234 -24.52 -38.46 -10.08
N LYS A 235 -25.35 -37.41 -10.19
CA LYS A 235 -25.31 -36.50 -11.33
C LYS A 235 -24.35 -35.35 -11.11
N LEU A 236 -23.57 -35.00 -12.14
CA LEU A 236 -22.72 -33.82 -12.13
C LEU A 236 -23.57 -32.55 -12.22
N THR A 237 -23.10 -31.49 -11.60
CA THR A 237 -23.68 -30.15 -11.71
C THR A 237 -23.42 -29.54 -13.09
N LYS A 238 -24.24 -28.56 -13.49
CA LYS A 238 -24.04 -27.83 -14.76
C LYS A 238 -22.64 -27.19 -14.86
N ALA A 239 -22.11 -26.68 -13.72
CA ALA A 239 -20.79 -26.10 -13.69
C ALA A 239 -19.69 -27.15 -13.94
N GLN A 240 -19.78 -28.32 -13.33
CA GLN A 240 -18.86 -29.43 -13.56
C GLN A 240 -18.87 -29.93 -15.00
N LEU A 241 -20.07 -30.06 -15.59
CA LEU A 241 -20.23 -30.45 -17.01
C LEU A 241 -19.56 -29.43 -17.93
N ARG A 242 -19.81 -28.13 -17.74
CA ARG A 242 -19.19 -27.08 -18.54
C ARG A 242 -17.64 -27.12 -18.43
N VAL A 243 -17.10 -27.28 -17.23
CA VAL A 243 -15.64 -27.34 -17.03
C VAL A 243 -15.03 -28.59 -17.69
N LEU A 244 -15.75 -29.71 -17.66
CA LEU A 244 -15.33 -30.95 -18.35
C LEU A 244 -15.32 -30.77 -19.86
N GLU A 245 -16.34 -30.08 -20.46
CA GLU A 245 -16.33 -29.74 -21.89
C GLU A 245 -15.10 -28.88 -22.27
N GLU A 246 -14.75 -27.89 -21.44
CA GLU A 246 -13.57 -27.04 -21.66
C GLU A 246 -12.29 -27.87 -21.57
N ILE A 247 -12.17 -28.74 -20.56
CA ILE A 247 -11.01 -29.63 -20.38
C ILE A 247 -10.91 -30.62 -21.55
N ASP A 248 -12.05 -31.15 -22.01
CA ASP A 248 -12.11 -32.10 -23.13
C ASP A 248 -11.56 -31.46 -24.41
N ALA A 249 -11.98 -30.23 -24.71
CA ALA A 249 -11.46 -29.45 -25.84
C ALA A 249 -9.96 -29.17 -25.74
N ASP A 250 -9.47 -28.79 -24.56
CA ASP A 250 -8.04 -28.56 -24.34
C ASP A 250 -7.22 -29.84 -24.51
N MET A 251 -7.69 -30.99 -23.99
CA MET A 251 -7.02 -32.29 -24.13
C MET A 251 -6.96 -32.78 -25.59
N GLU A 252 -7.92 -32.41 -26.41
CA GLU A 252 -7.94 -32.72 -27.84
C GLU A 252 -7.11 -31.77 -28.70
N SER A 253 -6.57 -30.69 -28.12
CA SER A 253 -5.71 -29.73 -28.81
C SER A 253 -4.25 -30.21 -28.91
N GLU A 254 -3.48 -29.62 -29.80
CA GLU A 254 -2.02 -29.87 -29.89
C GLU A 254 -1.21 -29.11 -28.83
N LYS A 255 -1.87 -28.28 -28.02
CA LYS A 255 -1.21 -27.49 -26.98
C LYS A 255 -1.22 -28.24 -25.65
N PRO A 256 -0.14 -28.11 -24.83
CA PRO A 256 -0.13 -28.71 -23.50
C PRO A 256 -1.17 -28.02 -22.62
N MET A 257 -2.11 -28.79 -22.10
CA MET A 257 -3.12 -28.25 -21.18
C MET A 257 -2.48 -27.89 -19.83
N ASN A 258 -2.69 -26.66 -19.39
CA ASN A 258 -2.34 -26.18 -18.05
C ASN A 258 -3.52 -25.38 -17.51
N ARG A 259 -4.36 -26.00 -16.69
CA ARG A 259 -5.63 -25.42 -16.25
C ARG A 259 -5.77 -25.47 -14.74
N LEU A 260 -6.10 -24.32 -14.13
CA LEU A 260 -6.44 -24.22 -12.72
C LEU A 260 -7.96 -24.40 -12.53
N LEU A 261 -8.33 -25.45 -11.78
CA LEU A 261 -9.73 -25.68 -11.38
C LEU A 261 -9.95 -25.11 -9.98
N GLN A 262 -10.71 -24.01 -9.88
CA GLN A 262 -11.04 -23.36 -8.63
C GLN A 262 -12.49 -23.66 -8.21
N GLY A 263 -12.70 -23.85 -6.91
CA GLY A 263 -14.03 -24.08 -6.33
C GLY A 263 -13.93 -24.33 -4.83
N ASP A 264 -15.05 -24.25 -4.12
CA ASP A 264 -15.10 -24.46 -2.67
C ASP A 264 -14.75 -25.90 -2.23
N VAL A 265 -14.51 -26.07 -0.95
CA VAL A 265 -14.35 -27.43 -0.36
C VAL A 265 -15.64 -28.22 -0.57
N GLY A 266 -15.51 -29.45 -1.07
CA GLY A 266 -16.67 -30.29 -1.36
C GLY A 266 -17.35 -30.01 -2.71
N SER A 267 -16.88 -29.05 -3.54
CA SER A 267 -17.45 -28.76 -4.86
C SER A 267 -17.23 -29.85 -5.92
N GLY A 268 -16.53 -30.93 -5.58
CA GLY A 268 -16.28 -32.06 -6.47
C GLY A 268 -15.12 -31.88 -7.46
N LYS A 269 -14.11 -31.03 -7.14
CA LYS A 269 -12.90 -30.86 -7.97
C LYS A 269 -12.19 -32.19 -8.29
N THR A 270 -12.09 -33.06 -7.30
CA THR A 270 -11.47 -34.38 -7.46
C THR A 270 -12.18 -35.23 -8.51
N VAL A 271 -13.51 -35.23 -8.56
CA VAL A 271 -14.29 -35.95 -9.56
C VAL A 271 -13.98 -35.46 -10.98
N VAL A 272 -13.88 -34.14 -11.18
CA VAL A 272 -13.49 -33.56 -12.48
C VAL A 272 -12.08 -34.02 -12.87
N SER A 273 -11.13 -34.03 -11.94
CA SER A 273 -9.76 -34.52 -12.19
C SER A 273 -9.74 -36.02 -12.56
N ILE A 274 -10.54 -36.85 -11.88
CA ILE A 274 -10.63 -38.29 -12.16
C ILE A 274 -11.23 -38.56 -13.56
N ILE A 275 -12.26 -37.81 -13.93
CA ILE A 275 -12.89 -37.93 -15.27
C ILE A 275 -11.90 -37.54 -16.37
N SER A 276 -11.13 -36.48 -16.15
CA SER A 276 -10.07 -36.05 -17.09
C SER A 276 -8.96 -37.10 -17.19
N ALA A 277 -8.54 -37.69 -16.06
CA ALA A 277 -7.58 -38.77 -16.00
C ALA A 277 -8.08 -40.02 -16.76
N TYR A 278 -9.36 -40.35 -16.66
CA TYR A 278 -9.97 -41.45 -17.42
C TYR A 278 -9.80 -41.28 -18.94
N LYS A 279 -10.04 -40.07 -19.48
CA LYS A 279 -9.79 -39.79 -20.90
C LYS A 279 -8.36 -40.05 -21.32
N ALA A 280 -7.39 -39.62 -20.50
CA ALA A 280 -5.98 -39.84 -20.77
C ALA A 280 -5.63 -41.32 -20.78
N VAL A 281 -6.13 -42.12 -19.83
CA VAL A 281 -5.92 -43.57 -19.77
C VAL A 281 -6.56 -44.25 -20.97
N LYS A 282 -7.79 -43.90 -21.35
CA LYS A 282 -8.46 -44.38 -22.52
C LYS A 282 -7.74 -44.08 -23.83
N SER A 283 -7.00 -42.98 -23.86
CA SER A 283 -6.16 -42.59 -24.99
C SER A 283 -4.80 -43.29 -24.98
N GLY A 284 -4.54 -44.25 -24.05
CA GLY A 284 -3.32 -45.03 -23.97
C GLY A 284 -2.18 -44.39 -23.17
N TYR A 285 -2.44 -43.37 -22.39
CA TYR A 285 -1.43 -42.67 -21.60
C TYR A 285 -1.51 -43.01 -20.12
N GLN A 286 -0.41 -42.85 -19.41
CA GLN A 286 -0.35 -42.97 -17.95
C GLN A 286 -0.70 -41.62 -17.30
N VAL A 287 -1.31 -41.68 -16.12
CA VAL A 287 -1.69 -40.51 -15.33
C VAL A 287 -1.10 -40.59 -13.94
N ALA A 288 -0.50 -39.50 -13.48
CA ALA A 288 -0.05 -39.34 -12.10
C ALA A 288 -0.91 -38.26 -11.41
N ILE A 289 -1.46 -38.57 -10.24
CA ILE A 289 -2.23 -37.63 -9.40
C ILE A 289 -1.42 -37.42 -8.13
N MET A 290 -1.13 -36.16 -7.83
CA MET A 290 -0.49 -35.73 -6.58
C MET A 290 -1.50 -35.04 -5.68
N ALA A 291 -1.62 -35.50 -4.45
CA ALA A 291 -2.47 -34.89 -3.42
C ALA A 291 -1.68 -34.68 -2.12
N PRO A 292 -1.89 -33.57 -1.40
CA PRO A 292 -1.17 -33.31 -0.14
C PRO A 292 -1.65 -34.19 1.03
N THR A 293 -2.85 -34.78 0.90
CA THR A 293 -3.48 -35.67 1.89
C THR A 293 -4.03 -36.90 1.21
N ALA A 294 -4.25 -37.97 1.99
CA ALA A 294 -4.96 -39.15 1.48
C ALA A 294 -6.35 -38.73 0.96
N ILE A 295 -6.68 -39.19 -0.23
CA ILE A 295 -7.97 -38.97 -0.89
C ILE A 295 -8.98 -40.00 -0.40
#